data_10ac14d16d4aa296f1842c031ac212c1
#
_entry.id   10ac14d16d4aa296f1842c031ac212c1
#
_cell.length_a   1.000
_cell.length_b   1.000
_cell.length_c   1.000
_cell.angle_alpha   90.00
_cell.angle_beta   90.00
_cell.angle_gamma   90.00
#
_symmetry.space_group_name_H-M   'P 1'
#
loop_
_entity.id
_entity.type
_entity.pdbx_description
1 polymer ?
#
loop_
_entity_poly.entity_id
_entity_poly.type
_entity_poly.pdbx_seq_one_letter_code
_entity_poly.pdbx_strand_id
1 'polypeptide(L)'
;MASIVQKPSDLDFPEPSQEISQTKKSSKKSPQTKISVCDVMKSNTSSIIKKMEFQVPAYLQQYTDLYTAYLHSFDQIFGTCYIAEKEFFDKLEIDENTLKSFDNISKTFRDIIASQIDISTQSLNTYVKMRISAIESFDRSTQVMMRIYSNMLSQFNSTLENKW
;
A
#
# COMPACT_ATOMS: atom_id res chain seq x y z
N MET A 1 29.60 1.29 32.55
CA MET A 1 28.80 2.50 32.25
C MET A 1 27.47 2.01 31.73
N ALA A 2 26.42 2.21 32.48
CA ALA A 2 25.11 1.68 32.24
C ALA A 2 24.39 2.56 31.21
N SER A 3 24.08 2.03 30.03
CA SER A 3 23.24 2.71 29.05
C SER A 3 21.79 2.31 29.28
N ILE A 4 21.01 3.32 29.55
CA ILE A 4 19.58 3.31 29.82
C ILE A 4 18.85 2.89 28.53
N VAL A 5 18.22 1.72 28.57
CA VAL A 5 17.25 1.30 27.57
C VAL A 5 15.98 2.10 27.81
N GLN A 6 15.70 3.07 26.95
CA GLN A 6 14.42 3.77 26.92
C GLN A 6 13.33 2.84 26.37
N LYS A 7 12.36 2.56 27.22
CA LYS A 7 11.12 1.84 26.93
C LYS A 7 10.29 2.69 25.94
N PRO A 8 9.76 2.13 24.84
CA PRO A 8 8.83 2.87 23.98
C PRO A 8 7.54 3.11 24.77
N SER A 9 7.24 4.37 24.98
CA SER A 9 6.01 4.84 25.58
C SER A 9 4.82 4.60 24.65
N ASP A 10 3.77 4.17 25.27
CA ASP A 10 2.39 3.96 24.85
C ASP A 10 1.96 4.79 23.62
N LEU A 11 1.58 4.08 22.57
CA LEU A 11 0.80 4.60 21.46
C LEU A 11 -0.61 4.90 21.97
N ASP A 12 -0.83 6.14 22.31
CA ASP A 12 -2.13 6.72 22.67
C ASP A 12 -2.98 6.76 21.38
N PHE A 13 -3.95 5.86 21.27
CA PHE A 13 -4.97 5.89 20.24
C PHE A 13 -6.02 6.92 20.66
N PRO A 14 -6.28 7.96 19.85
CA PRO A 14 -7.39 8.86 20.16
C PRO A 14 -8.72 8.11 20.02
N GLU A 15 -9.41 7.96 21.12
CA GLU A 15 -10.82 7.54 21.20
C GLU A 15 -11.69 8.53 20.42
N PRO A 16 -12.65 8.07 19.60
CA PRO A 16 -13.56 8.99 18.92
C PRO A 16 -14.55 9.57 19.94
N SER A 17 -14.30 10.80 20.33
CA SER A 17 -15.21 11.58 21.14
C SER A 17 -16.57 11.75 20.44
N GLN A 18 -17.59 11.12 21.00
CA GLN A 18 -18.98 11.35 20.64
C GLN A 18 -19.39 12.71 21.24
N GLU A 19 -19.35 13.76 20.46
CA GLU A 19 -20.08 14.99 20.78
C GLU A 19 -21.52 14.87 20.32
N ILE A 20 -22.38 14.52 21.27
CA ILE A 20 -23.83 14.67 21.14
C ILE A 20 -24.17 16.14 21.39
N SER A 21 -24.16 16.95 20.35
CA SER A 21 -24.75 18.29 20.42
C SER A 21 -26.24 18.21 20.12
N GLN A 22 -27.02 18.21 21.19
CA GLN A 22 -28.46 18.50 21.13
C GLN A 22 -28.66 19.97 20.76
N THR A 23 -29.11 20.23 19.54
CA THR A 23 -29.70 21.53 19.21
C THR A 23 -31.17 21.32 18.82
N LYS A 24 -32.02 21.84 19.69
CA LYS A 24 -33.46 21.87 19.56
C LYS A 24 -33.90 22.88 18.50
N LYS A 25 -34.93 22.48 17.72
CA LYS A 25 -35.99 23.24 17.04
C LYS A 25 -35.63 24.09 15.83
N SER A 26 -36.06 23.59 14.65
CA SER A 26 -37.08 24.34 13.91
C SER A 26 -37.79 23.38 12.94
N SER A 27 -39.09 23.19 13.16
CA SER A 27 -39.98 22.39 12.36
C SER A 27 -40.27 23.11 11.05
N LYS A 28 -39.53 22.78 10.01
CA LYS A 28 -39.89 23.02 8.61
C LYS A 28 -40.04 21.66 7.94
N LYS A 29 -41.29 21.26 7.69
CA LYS A 29 -41.71 20.04 7.03
C LYS A 29 -41.13 20.06 5.60
N SER A 30 -39.89 19.61 5.43
CA SER A 30 -39.29 19.32 4.12
C SER A 30 -39.90 18.03 3.57
N PRO A 31 -40.10 17.90 2.24
CA PRO A 31 -40.60 16.68 1.66
C PRO A 31 -39.68 15.54 2.06
N GLN A 32 -40.22 14.50 2.68
CA GLN A 32 -39.54 13.28 3.02
C GLN A 32 -39.06 12.64 1.71
N THR A 33 -37.85 12.92 1.32
CA THR A 33 -37.21 12.20 0.23
C THR A 33 -37.09 10.75 0.71
N LYS A 34 -37.88 9.85 0.11
CA LYS A 34 -37.79 8.42 0.40
C LYS A 34 -36.40 7.98 0.06
N ILE A 35 -35.59 7.72 1.10
CA ILE A 35 -34.23 7.21 0.93
C ILE A 35 -34.34 5.80 0.33
N SER A 36 -33.75 5.61 -0.83
CA SER A 36 -33.73 4.30 -1.50
C SER A 36 -32.73 3.37 -0.80
N VAL A 37 -33.05 2.07 -0.79
CA VAL A 37 -32.10 1.03 -0.36
C VAL A 37 -30.77 1.15 -1.14
N CYS A 38 -30.84 1.49 -2.43
CA CYS A 38 -29.67 1.70 -3.26
C CYS A 38 -28.81 2.88 -2.79
N ASP A 39 -29.42 3.96 -2.30
CA ASP A 39 -28.68 5.12 -1.76
C ASP A 39 -27.94 4.76 -0.47
N VAL A 40 -28.57 3.97 0.40
CA VAL A 40 -27.94 3.47 1.64
C VAL A 40 -26.77 2.54 1.31
N MET A 41 -26.94 1.60 0.39
CA MET A 41 -25.88 0.70 -0.05
C MET A 41 -24.72 1.46 -0.68
N LYS A 42 -25.00 2.41 -1.57
CA LYS A 42 -23.99 3.25 -2.21
C LYS A 42 -23.18 4.04 -1.17
N SER A 43 -23.87 4.66 -0.21
CA SER A 43 -23.21 5.44 0.86
C SER A 43 -22.29 4.57 1.72
N ASN A 44 -22.80 3.42 2.16
CA ASN A 44 -22.02 2.49 3.00
C ASN A 44 -20.80 1.93 2.24
N THR A 45 -21.00 1.50 0.99
CA THR A 45 -19.91 0.99 0.15
C THR A 45 -18.85 2.08 -0.10
N SER A 46 -19.27 3.30 -0.42
CA SER A 46 -18.38 4.44 -0.62
C SER A 46 -17.55 4.74 0.65
N SER A 47 -18.16 4.65 1.82
CA SER A 47 -17.46 4.86 3.09
C SER A 47 -16.39 3.80 3.36
N ILE A 48 -16.69 2.54 3.06
CA ILE A 48 -15.73 1.44 3.18
C ILE A 48 -14.56 1.64 2.21
N ILE A 49 -14.86 1.96 0.94
CA ILE A 49 -13.83 2.20 -0.09
C ILE A 49 -12.90 3.32 0.34
N LYS A 50 -13.44 4.47 0.76
CA LYS A 50 -12.63 5.60 1.24
C LYS A 50 -11.73 5.22 2.43
N LYS A 51 -12.25 4.42 3.35
CA LYS A 51 -11.45 3.95 4.49
C LYS A 51 -10.30 3.04 4.02
N MET A 52 -10.55 2.15 3.05
CA MET A 52 -9.52 1.30 2.47
C MET A 52 -8.47 2.12 1.69
N GLU A 53 -8.91 3.09 0.88
CA GLU A 53 -8.03 3.99 0.12
C GLU A 53 -7.06 4.75 1.03
N PHE A 54 -7.50 5.12 2.22
CA PHE A 54 -6.66 5.86 3.17
C PHE A 54 -5.77 4.93 4.02
N GLN A 55 -6.30 3.83 4.54
CA GLN A 55 -5.57 2.98 5.49
C GLN A 55 -4.58 2.03 4.82
N VAL A 56 -4.92 1.46 3.67
CA VAL A 56 -4.04 0.46 3.02
C VAL A 56 -2.69 1.04 2.60
N PRO A 57 -2.62 2.23 1.94
CA PRO A 57 -1.33 2.84 1.63
C PRO A 57 -0.50 3.16 2.87
N ALA A 58 -1.13 3.58 3.98
CA ALA A 58 -0.43 3.86 5.23
C ALA A 58 0.24 2.60 5.82
N TYR A 59 -0.43 1.45 5.79
CA TYR A 59 0.17 0.18 6.22
C TYR A 59 1.33 -0.24 5.32
N LEU A 60 1.20 -0.08 4.01
CA LEU A 60 2.28 -0.38 3.07
C LEU A 60 3.50 0.52 3.31
N GLN A 61 3.29 1.79 3.60
CA GLN A 61 4.37 2.72 3.94
C GLN A 61 5.09 2.30 5.23
N GLN A 62 4.35 1.98 6.28
CA GLN A 62 4.93 1.49 7.54
C GLN A 62 5.76 0.22 7.35
N TYR A 63 5.29 -0.70 6.50
CA TYR A 63 6.05 -1.91 6.17
C TYR A 63 7.34 -1.60 5.40
N THR A 64 7.30 -0.65 4.47
CA THR A 64 8.48 -0.18 3.73
C THR A 64 9.49 0.49 4.66
N ASP A 65 9.03 1.30 5.61
CA ASP A 65 9.89 1.96 6.59
C ASP A 65 10.58 0.93 7.50
N LEU A 66 9.84 -0.09 7.96
CA LEU A 66 10.39 -1.21 8.73
C LEU A 66 11.47 -1.97 7.93
N TYR A 67 11.20 -2.26 6.66
CA TYR A 67 12.15 -2.95 5.79
C TYR A 67 13.42 -2.11 5.58
N THR A 68 13.28 -0.81 5.36
CA THR A 68 14.41 0.12 5.19
C THR A 68 15.25 0.20 6.48
N ALA A 69 14.62 0.29 7.64
CA ALA A 69 15.31 0.28 8.92
C ALA A 69 16.12 -1.02 9.13
N TYR A 70 15.55 -2.16 8.71
CA TYR A 70 16.24 -3.44 8.74
C TYR A 70 17.47 -3.46 7.83
N LEU A 71 17.36 -2.96 6.59
CA LEU A 71 18.50 -2.87 5.67
C LEU A 71 19.63 -1.97 6.22
N HIS A 72 19.29 -0.83 6.80
CA HIS A 72 20.28 0.05 7.43
C HIS A 72 20.97 -0.60 8.64
N SER A 73 20.24 -1.43 9.40
CA SER A 73 20.83 -2.20 10.49
C SER A 73 21.89 -3.19 9.98
N PHE A 74 21.63 -3.86 8.85
CA PHE A 74 22.63 -4.72 8.21
C PHE A 74 23.84 -3.94 7.75
N ASP A 75 23.65 -2.81 7.08
CA ASP A 75 24.76 -1.96 6.60
C ASP A 75 25.66 -1.53 7.78
N GLN A 76 25.07 -1.15 8.91
CA GLN A 76 25.83 -0.82 10.13
C GLN A 76 26.61 -2.01 10.69
N ILE A 77 26.00 -3.20 10.71
CA ILE A 77 26.68 -4.42 11.20
C ILE A 77 27.89 -4.74 10.31
N PHE A 78 27.72 -4.72 9.01
CA PHE A 78 28.80 -4.97 8.06
C PHE A 78 29.89 -3.89 8.12
N GLY A 79 29.52 -2.61 8.26
CA GLY A 79 30.47 -1.52 8.43
C GLY A 79 31.31 -1.66 9.71
N THR A 80 30.70 -2.09 10.80
CA THR A 80 31.40 -2.33 12.07
C THR A 80 32.36 -3.55 11.97
N CYS A 81 31.89 -4.62 11.34
CA CYS A 81 32.67 -5.81 11.08
C CYS A 81 33.91 -5.46 10.22
N TYR A 82 33.72 -4.65 9.18
CA TYR A 82 34.82 -4.20 8.32
C TYR A 82 35.96 -3.50 9.09
N ILE A 83 35.62 -2.65 10.05
CA ILE A 83 36.63 -1.95 10.86
C ILE A 83 37.46 -2.93 11.74
N ALA A 84 36.77 -3.91 12.33
CA ALA A 84 37.41 -4.92 13.19
C ALA A 84 38.28 -5.89 12.38
N GLU A 85 37.85 -6.28 11.20
CA GLU A 85 38.53 -7.25 10.34
C GLU A 85 39.66 -6.63 9.54
N LYS A 86 39.58 -5.34 9.22
CA LYS A 86 40.61 -4.65 8.44
C LYS A 86 41.98 -4.80 9.07
N GLU A 87 42.08 -4.56 10.37
CA GLU A 87 43.36 -4.66 11.10
C GLU A 87 43.92 -6.08 11.10
N PHE A 88 43.04 -7.10 11.06
CA PHE A 88 43.43 -8.50 10.95
C PHE A 88 43.97 -8.83 9.55
N PHE A 89 43.22 -8.45 8.50
CA PHE A 89 43.58 -8.73 7.11
C PHE A 89 44.83 -7.94 6.67
N ASP A 90 45.02 -6.71 7.15
CA ASP A 90 46.24 -5.92 6.88
C ASP A 90 47.51 -6.57 7.43
N LYS A 91 47.37 -7.38 8.48
CA LYS A 91 48.49 -8.15 9.07
C LYS A 91 48.81 -9.45 8.32
N LEU A 92 47.92 -9.93 7.44
CA LEU A 92 48.11 -11.21 6.73
C LEU A 92 48.99 -11.09 5.48
N GLU A 93 49.47 -9.87 5.11
CA GLU A 93 50.29 -9.62 3.93
C GLU A 93 49.83 -10.39 2.69
N ILE A 94 48.53 -10.30 2.37
CA ILE A 94 47.93 -10.98 1.23
C ILE A 94 48.54 -10.46 -0.08
N ASP A 95 48.98 -11.38 -0.94
CA ASP A 95 49.53 -11.06 -2.26
C ASP A 95 48.57 -10.22 -3.10
N GLU A 96 49.12 -9.21 -3.78
CA GLU A 96 48.34 -8.23 -4.58
C GLU A 96 47.51 -8.90 -5.69
N ASN A 97 48.01 -9.99 -6.29
CA ASN A 97 47.27 -10.73 -7.32
C ASN A 97 46.04 -11.45 -6.75
N THR A 98 46.18 -12.00 -5.56
CA THR A 98 45.07 -12.64 -4.82
C THR A 98 43.99 -11.60 -4.46
N LEU A 99 44.45 -10.41 -4.01
CA LEU A 99 43.51 -9.32 -3.70
C LEU A 99 42.75 -8.82 -4.92
N LYS A 100 43.44 -8.67 -6.06
CA LYS A 100 42.79 -8.31 -7.35
C LYS A 100 41.82 -9.36 -7.82
N SER A 101 42.15 -10.63 -7.67
CA SER A 101 41.25 -11.73 -8.03
C SER A 101 39.98 -11.73 -7.17
N PHE A 102 40.13 -11.51 -5.87
CA PHE A 102 39.03 -11.39 -4.92
C PHE A 102 38.13 -10.18 -5.25
N ASP A 103 38.71 -9.01 -5.53
CA ASP A 103 37.99 -7.80 -5.94
C ASP A 103 37.18 -8.05 -7.20
N ASN A 104 37.72 -8.70 -8.23
CA ASN A 104 37.05 -9.03 -9.45
C ASN A 104 35.84 -9.99 -9.23
N ILE A 105 36.07 -11.03 -8.40
CA ILE A 105 34.97 -11.97 -8.06
C ILE A 105 33.86 -11.25 -7.27
N SER A 106 34.25 -10.44 -6.29
CA SER A 106 33.31 -9.66 -5.48
C SER A 106 32.49 -8.68 -6.32
N LYS A 107 33.12 -7.98 -7.26
CA LYS A 107 32.44 -7.09 -8.22
C LYS A 107 31.48 -7.86 -9.12
N THR A 108 31.91 -8.99 -9.66
CA THR A 108 31.04 -9.84 -10.50
C THR A 108 29.82 -10.32 -9.72
N PHE A 109 30.01 -10.76 -8.49
CA PHE A 109 28.91 -11.19 -7.62
C PHE A 109 27.93 -10.04 -7.33
N ARG A 110 28.45 -8.86 -6.99
CA ARG A 110 27.65 -7.66 -6.78
C ARG A 110 26.81 -7.33 -8.03
N ASP A 111 27.42 -7.37 -9.21
CA ASP A 111 26.76 -7.02 -10.48
C ASP A 111 25.67 -8.04 -10.85
N ILE A 112 25.89 -9.32 -10.55
CA ILE A 112 24.87 -10.37 -10.69
C ILE A 112 23.69 -10.10 -9.77
N ILE A 113 23.91 -9.81 -8.49
CA ILE A 113 22.86 -9.53 -7.53
C ILE A 113 22.11 -8.26 -7.92
N ALA A 114 22.79 -7.18 -8.30
CA ALA A 114 22.15 -5.95 -8.77
C ALA A 114 21.26 -6.21 -9.99
N SER A 115 21.74 -6.96 -10.99
CA SER A 115 20.95 -7.34 -12.16
C SER A 115 19.71 -8.17 -11.80
N GLN A 116 19.80 -9.07 -10.82
CA GLN A 116 18.65 -9.85 -10.34
C GLN A 116 17.59 -8.97 -9.67
N ILE A 117 18.03 -7.98 -8.88
CA ILE A 117 17.13 -7.01 -8.25
C ILE A 117 16.39 -6.20 -9.32
N ASP A 118 17.10 -5.73 -10.34
CA ASP A 118 16.52 -4.96 -11.45
C ASP A 118 15.50 -5.79 -12.24
N ILE A 119 15.82 -7.03 -12.58
CA ILE A 119 14.90 -7.95 -13.27
C ILE A 119 13.65 -8.20 -12.42
N SER A 120 13.82 -8.44 -11.13
CA SER A 120 12.70 -8.67 -10.19
C SER A 120 11.79 -7.45 -10.10
N THR A 121 12.38 -6.26 -9.99
CA THR A 121 11.67 -4.98 -9.94
C THR A 121 10.89 -4.73 -11.22
N GLN A 122 11.51 -4.97 -12.37
CA GLN A 122 10.85 -4.81 -13.68
C GLN A 122 9.71 -5.81 -13.87
N SER A 123 9.90 -7.06 -13.44
CA SER A 123 8.87 -8.10 -13.49
C SER A 123 7.67 -7.74 -12.62
N LEU A 124 7.92 -7.26 -11.39
CA LEU A 124 6.86 -6.80 -10.48
C LEU A 124 6.10 -5.62 -11.07
N ASN A 125 6.81 -4.63 -11.63
CA ASN A 125 6.18 -3.47 -12.27
C ASN A 125 5.29 -3.89 -13.46
N THR A 126 5.77 -4.81 -14.28
CA THR A 126 5.00 -5.36 -15.41
C THR A 126 3.76 -6.10 -14.92
N TYR A 127 3.90 -6.93 -13.89
CA TYR A 127 2.77 -7.64 -13.27
C TYR A 127 1.71 -6.67 -12.75
N VAL A 128 2.12 -5.64 -11.99
CA VAL A 128 1.20 -4.63 -11.45
C VAL A 128 0.45 -3.89 -12.57
N LYS A 129 1.17 -3.47 -13.63
CA LYS A 129 0.54 -2.81 -14.80
C LYS A 129 -0.48 -3.70 -15.48
N MET A 130 -0.18 -4.99 -15.67
CA MET A 130 -1.14 -5.95 -16.24
C MET A 130 -2.37 -6.11 -15.36
N ARG A 131 -2.21 -6.15 -14.04
CA ARG A 131 -3.35 -6.24 -13.10
C ARG A 131 -4.23 -5.00 -13.13
N ILE A 132 -3.63 -3.81 -13.16
CA ILE A 132 -4.37 -2.55 -13.29
C ILE A 132 -5.17 -2.54 -14.60
N SER A 133 -4.54 -2.89 -15.74
CA SER A 133 -5.23 -2.95 -17.03
C SER A 133 -6.39 -3.96 -17.06
N ALA A 134 -6.23 -5.09 -16.39
CA ALA A 134 -7.30 -6.08 -16.24
C ALA A 134 -8.49 -5.53 -15.44
N ILE A 135 -8.22 -4.80 -14.33
CA ILE A 135 -9.24 -4.15 -13.51
C ILE A 135 -9.97 -3.07 -14.31
N GLU A 136 -9.26 -2.24 -15.08
CA GLU A 136 -9.87 -1.22 -15.94
C GLU A 136 -10.75 -1.83 -17.03
N SER A 137 -10.32 -2.95 -17.60
CA SER A 137 -11.11 -3.67 -18.61
C SER A 137 -12.39 -4.26 -18.02
N PHE A 138 -12.30 -4.81 -16.80
CA PHE A 138 -13.46 -5.30 -16.05
C PHE A 138 -14.43 -4.17 -15.71
N ASP A 139 -13.92 -3.03 -15.25
CA ASP A 139 -14.74 -1.84 -14.94
C ASP A 139 -15.52 -1.37 -16.17
N ARG A 140 -14.85 -1.22 -17.32
CA ARG A 140 -15.52 -0.85 -18.59
C ARG A 140 -16.61 -1.85 -18.97
N SER A 141 -16.34 -3.15 -18.85
CA SER A 141 -17.33 -4.18 -19.14
C SER A 141 -18.54 -4.08 -18.22
N THR A 142 -18.30 -3.88 -16.93
CA THR A 142 -19.35 -3.72 -15.92
C THR A 142 -20.20 -2.47 -16.19
N GLN A 143 -19.58 -1.34 -16.55
CA GLN A 143 -20.28 -0.12 -16.91
C GLN A 143 -21.20 -0.32 -18.14
N VAL A 144 -20.73 -1.04 -19.16
CA VAL A 144 -21.55 -1.39 -20.34
C VAL A 144 -22.74 -2.26 -19.94
N MET A 145 -22.51 -3.30 -19.13
CA MET A 145 -23.60 -4.16 -18.63
C MET A 145 -24.63 -3.38 -17.83
N MET A 146 -24.21 -2.50 -16.93
CA MET A 146 -25.09 -1.67 -16.13
C MET A 146 -25.91 -0.70 -16.99
N ARG A 147 -25.32 -0.15 -18.07
CA ARG A 147 -26.05 0.70 -19.03
C ARG A 147 -27.12 -0.10 -19.78
N ILE A 148 -26.78 -1.31 -20.24
CA ILE A 148 -27.75 -2.19 -20.92
C ILE A 148 -28.89 -2.53 -19.96
N TYR A 149 -28.58 -2.90 -18.73
CA TYR A 149 -29.57 -3.21 -17.70
C TYR A 149 -30.51 -2.02 -17.40
N SER A 150 -29.95 -0.82 -17.25
CA SER A 150 -30.70 0.40 -17.04
C SER A 150 -31.67 0.68 -18.21
N ASN A 151 -31.23 0.50 -19.45
CA ASN A 151 -32.05 0.68 -20.63
C ASN A 151 -33.21 -0.33 -20.69
N MET A 152 -32.95 -1.59 -20.34
CA MET A 152 -33.95 -2.64 -20.27
C MET A 152 -35.01 -2.32 -19.22
N LEU A 153 -34.63 -1.86 -18.02
CA LEU A 153 -35.55 -1.44 -16.97
C LEU A 153 -36.39 -0.25 -17.40
N SER A 154 -35.81 0.74 -18.07
CA SER A 154 -36.54 1.90 -18.60
C SER A 154 -37.59 1.50 -19.62
N GLN A 155 -37.26 0.59 -20.55
CA GLN A 155 -38.21 0.07 -21.52
C GLN A 155 -39.34 -0.72 -20.86
N PHE A 156 -39.01 -1.51 -19.82
CA PHE A 156 -40.01 -2.26 -19.08
C PHE A 156 -40.98 -1.33 -18.36
N ASN A 157 -40.49 -0.28 -17.69
CA ASN A 157 -41.34 0.71 -17.02
C ASN A 157 -42.27 1.44 -18.01
N SER A 158 -41.73 1.88 -19.14
CA SER A 158 -42.56 2.54 -20.17
C SER A 158 -43.68 1.63 -20.74
N THR A 159 -43.41 0.33 -20.81
CA THR A 159 -44.41 -0.65 -21.25
C THR A 159 -45.49 -0.86 -20.21
N LEU A 160 -45.16 -0.78 -18.92
CA LEU A 160 -46.14 -0.87 -17.83
C LEU A 160 -47.00 0.38 -17.75
N GLU A 161 -46.42 1.58 -17.88
CA GLU A 161 -47.20 2.85 -17.87
C GLU A 161 -48.16 2.96 -19.01
N ASN A 162 -47.90 2.41 -20.19
CA ASN A 162 -48.81 2.43 -21.34
C ASN A 162 -49.94 1.40 -21.26
N LYS A 163 -49.91 0.52 -20.24
CA LYS A 163 -50.97 -0.51 -20.07
C LYS A 163 -52.05 -0.16 -19.05
N TRP A 164 -51.92 0.93 -18.34
CA TRP A 164 -52.87 1.44 -17.35
C TRP A 164 -53.30 2.88 -17.69
#